data_ba4f9e657b6c86cc093b49cb48ff9b06
#
_entry.id   ba4f9e657b6c86cc093b49cb48ff9b06
#
_cell.length_a   1.000
_cell.length_b   1.000
_cell.length_c   1.000
_cell.angle_alpha   90.00
_cell.angle_beta   90.00
_cell.angle_gamma   90.00
#
_symmetry.space_group_name_H-M   'P 1'
#
loop_
_entity.id
_entity.type
_entity.pdbx_description
1 polymer ?
#
loop_
_entity_poly.entity_id
_entity_poly.type
_entity_poly.pdbx_seq_one_letter_code
_entity_poly.pdbx_strand_id
1 'polypeptide(L)'
;YHAAASGKVKNREMLPVIDLLEELSEFYDGAPIDCEFAFTEENRKKKLWLLQVRPLILRRNRESANKQHDRLNSIKMKLSSSIHRHPLLGGEKTVYGIMPDWNPAEILGIRPKPLAISLYRELITDTIWAEQRHRYGYRDVRGLPLMHEFCGLPYIDVRLSFNSFIPADIG
;
A
#
# COMPACT_ATOMS: atom_id res chain seq x y z
N TYR A 1 -9.56 -7.80 -15.67
CA TYR A 1 -10.31 -9.02 -15.96
C TYR A 1 -10.94 -8.98 -17.34
N HIS A 2 -11.80 -7.99 -17.65
CA HIS A 2 -12.44 -7.87 -18.98
C HIS A 2 -11.45 -7.78 -20.15
N ALA A 3 -10.23 -7.34 -19.95
CA ALA A 3 -9.23 -7.25 -21.00
C ALA A 3 -8.58 -8.61 -21.33
N ALA A 4 -8.57 -9.55 -20.40
CA ALA A 4 -8.05 -10.91 -20.61
C ALA A 4 -9.06 -11.78 -21.37
N ALA A 5 -10.35 -11.69 -21.00
CA ALA A 5 -11.44 -12.37 -21.71
C ALA A 5 -11.61 -11.93 -23.17
N SER A 6 -11.03 -10.80 -23.58
CA SER A 6 -11.11 -10.28 -24.95
C SER A 6 -10.05 -10.82 -25.93
N GLY A 7 -9.31 -11.88 -25.57
CA GLY A 7 -8.33 -12.52 -26.48
C GLY A 7 -7.05 -11.72 -26.75
N LYS A 8 -6.77 -10.67 -25.98
CA LYS A 8 -5.60 -9.79 -26.13
C LYS A 8 -4.41 -10.17 -25.24
N VAL A 9 -4.39 -11.38 -24.67
CA VAL A 9 -3.26 -11.82 -23.85
C VAL A 9 -2.07 -12.11 -24.75
N LYS A 10 -1.07 -11.23 -24.73
CA LYS A 10 0.14 -11.36 -25.54
C LYS A 10 1.08 -12.47 -25.02
N ASN A 11 0.99 -12.84 -23.77
CA ASN A 11 1.85 -13.85 -23.16
C ASN A 11 1.14 -15.21 -23.11
N ARG A 12 1.56 -16.14 -23.99
CA ARG A 12 1.02 -17.51 -24.06
C ARG A 12 1.23 -18.31 -22.76
N GLU A 13 2.21 -17.96 -21.96
CA GLU A 13 2.48 -18.63 -20.67
C GLU A 13 1.37 -18.38 -19.65
N MET A 14 0.60 -17.30 -19.81
CA MET A 14 -0.51 -16.96 -18.92
C MET A 14 -1.84 -17.62 -19.31
N LEU A 15 -1.93 -18.27 -20.46
CA LEU A 15 -3.19 -18.94 -20.88
C LEU A 15 -3.68 -19.96 -19.85
N PRO A 16 -2.84 -20.87 -19.29
CA PRO A 16 -3.31 -21.83 -18.29
C PRO A 16 -3.84 -21.15 -17.00
N VAL A 17 -3.34 -19.95 -16.67
CA VAL A 17 -3.85 -19.20 -15.53
C VAL A 17 -5.22 -18.61 -15.83
N ILE A 18 -5.45 -18.17 -17.07
CA ILE A 18 -6.74 -17.64 -17.49
C ILE A 18 -7.78 -18.75 -17.47
N ASP A 19 -7.45 -19.90 -18.06
CA ASP A 19 -8.33 -21.08 -18.08
C ASP A 19 -8.69 -21.50 -16.63
N LEU A 20 -7.71 -21.53 -15.72
CA LEU A 20 -7.94 -21.79 -14.30
C LEU A 20 -8.87 -20.74 -13.67
N LEU A 21 -8.69 -19.45 -13.96
CA LEU A 21 -9.52 -18.38 -13.40
C LEU A 21 -10.95 -18.42 -13.94
N GLU A 22 -11.15 -18.83 -15.18
CA GLU A 22 -12.46 -19.04 -15.77
C GLU A 22 -13.18 -20.22 -15.09
N GLU A 23 -12.50 -21.37 -14.93
CA GLU A 23 -13.03 -22.51 -14.20
C GLU A 23 -13.40 -22.17 -12.74
N LEU A 24 -12.51 -21.45 -12.04
CA LEU A 24 -12.78 -20.99 -10.68
C LEU A 24 -13.93 -19.98 -10.63
N SER A 25 -14.07 -19.12 -11.61
CA SER A 25 -15.18 -18.16 -11.70
C SER A 25 -16.52 -18.88 -11.84
N GLU A 26 -16.59 -19.94 -12.64
CA GLU A 26 -17.78 -20.78 -12.78
C GLU A 26 -18.09 -21.50 -11.46
N PHE A 27 -17.07 -22.10 -10.82
CA PHE A 27 -17.23 -22.80 -9.54
C PHE A 27 -17.77 -21.92 -8.41
N TYR A 28 -17.39 -20.62 -8.41
CA TYR A 28 -17.82 -19.64 -7.40
C TYR A 28 -19.00 -18.76 -7.88
N ASP A 29 -19.78 -19.18 -8.87
CA ASP A 29 -20.94 -18.44 -9.42
C ASP A 29 -20.63 -16.99 -9.79
N GLY A 30 -19.45 -16.74 -10.32
CA GLY A 30 -18.99 -15.38 -10.68
C GLY A 30 -18.66 -14.47 -9.50
N ALA A 31 -18.62 -14.99 -8.27
CA ALA A 31 -18.16 -14.21 -7.13
C ALA A 31 -16.69 -13.81 -7.30
N PRO A 32 -16.29 -12.60 -6.85
CA PRO A 32 -14.88 -12.23 -6.85
C PRO A 32 -14.07 -13.19 -5.99
N ILE A 33 -12.96 -13.67 -6.53
CA ILE A 33 -12.05 -14.59 -5.85
C ILE A 33 -10.65 -14.00 -5.76
N ASP A 34 -9.91 -14.45 -4.77
CA ASP A 34 -8.48 -14.26 -4.59
C ASP A 34 -7.83 -15.65 -4.67
N CYS A 35 -6.84 -15.81 -5.54
CA CYS A 35 -6.18 -17.10 -5.70
C CYS A 35 -4.67 -16.96 -5.72
N GLU A 36 -3.99 -17.95 -5.16
CA GLU A 36 -2.55 -18.11 -5.19
C GLU A 36 -2.21 -19.32 -6.05
N PHE A 37 -1.24 -19.17 -6.92
CA PHE A 37 -0.78 -20.24 -7.79
C PHE A 37 0.74 -20.21 -7.95
N ALA A 38 1.32 -21.33 -8.38
CA ALA A 38 2.73 -21.46 -8.70
C ALA A 38 2.94 -22.23 -9.99
N PHE A 39 4.07 -21.97 -10.65
CA PHE A 39 4.57 -22.77 -11.75
C PHE A 39 5.78 -23.60 -11.29
N THR A 40 5.79 -24.86 -11.65
CA THR A 40 6.98 -25.71 -11.60
C THR A 40 7.37 -26.10 -13.01
N GLU A 41 8.65 -26.35 -13.23
CA GLU A 41 9.16 -26.90 -14.50
C GLU A 41 9.78 -28.25 -14.23
N GLU A 42 9.23 -29.28 -14.90
CA GLU A 42 9.73 -30.64 -14.86
C GLU A 42 9.84 -31.17 -16.28
N ASN A 43 11.01 -31.66 -16.65
CA ASN A 43 11.30 -32.15 -18.01
C ASN A 43 10.94 -31.14 -19.12
N ARG A 44 11.23 -29.87 -18.92
CA ARG A 44 10.88 -28.73 -19.82
C ARG A 44 9.39 -28.53 -20.03
N LYS A 45 8.54 -29.09 -19.17
CA LYS A 45 7.10 -28.85 -19.16
C LYS A 45 6.75 -28.02 -17.95
N LYS A 46 6.08 -26.90 -18.17
CA LYS A 46 5.55 -26.06 -17.10
C LYS A 46 4.25 -26.68 -16.59
N LYS A 47 4.13 -26.80 -15.27
CA LYS A 47 2.94 -27.26 -14.58
C LYS A 47 2.44 -26.17 -13.68
N LEU A 48 1.15 -25.80 -13.83
CA LEU A 48 0.46 -24.86 -12.97
C LEU A 48 -0.11 -25.58 -11.77
N TRP A 49 0.09 -25.01 -10.58
CA TRP A 49 -0.46 -25.49 -9.33
C TRP A 49 -1.32 -24.40 -8.71
N LEU A 50 -2.57 -24.72 -8.39
CA LEU A 50 -3.40 -23.89 -7.54
C LEU A 50 -3.02 -24.17 -6.08
N LEU A 51 -2.57 -23.15 -5.36
CA LEU A 51 -2.13 -23.28 -3.97
C LEU A 51 -3.27 -22.92 -3.00
N GLN A 52 -3.98 -21.83 -3.32
CA GLN A 52 -5.10 -21.35 -2.50
C GLN A 52 -6.13 -20.65 -3.37
N VAL A 53 -7.40 -20.80 -3.02
CA VAL A 53 -8.49 -19.96 -3.53
C VAL A 53 -9.43 -19.63 -2.39
N ARG A 54 -9.90 -18.38 -2.35
CA ARG A 54 -10.86 -17.90 -1.37
C ARG A 54 -11.78 -16.86 -1.97
N PRO A 55 -13.06 -16.76 -1.51
CA PRO A 55 -13.91 -15.66 -1.89
C PRO A 55 -13.32 -14.31 -1.45
N LEU A 56 -13.28 -13.35 -2.36
CA LEU A 56 -12.85 -11.99 -2.06
C LEU A 56 -14.03 -11.20 -1.52
N ILE A 57 -14.01 -10.88 -0.23
CA ILE A 57 -15.05 -10.08 0.43
C ILE A 57 -14.85 -8.61 0.06
N LEU A 58 -15.49 -8.19 -1.03
CA LEU A 58 -15.53 -6.77 -1.40
C LEU A 58 -16.63 -6.08 -0.61
N ARG A 59 -16.27 -5.10 0.23
CA ARG A 59 -17.26 -4.21 0.84
C ARG A 59 -17.89 -3.35 -0.26
N ARG A 60 -19.13 -3.69 -0.65
CA ARG A 60 -19.90 -2.98 -1.69
C ARG A 60 -20.51 -1.63 -1.22
N ASN A 61 -20.01 -1.01 -0.17
CA ASN A 61 -20.42 0.34 0.19
C ASN A 61 -19.83 1.33 -0.84
N ARG A 62 -20.49 1.45 -1.99
CA ARG A 62 -20.22 2.55 -2.92
C ARG A 62 -20.70 3.82 -2.23
N GLU A 63 -19.78 4.67 -1.84
CA GLU A 63 -20.12 6.03 -1.41
C GLU A 63 -20.82 6.78 -2.55
N SER A 64 -21.73 7.69 -2.18
CA SER A 64 -22.32 8.58 -3.18
C SER A 64 -21.24 9.42 -3.86
N ALA A 65 -21.46 9.79 -5.12
CA ALA A 65 -20.51 10.60 -5.89
C ALA A 65 -20.14 11.92 -5.16
N ASN A 66 -21.09 12.53 -4.46
CA ASN A 66 -20.87 13.75 -3.69
C ASN A 66 -19.90 13.49 -2.51
N LYS A 67 -20.12 12.43 -1.74
CA LYS A 67 -19.21 12.08 -0.63
C LYS A 67 -17.79 11.79 -1.12
N GLN A 68 -17.67 11.12 -2.28
CA GLN A 68 -16.36 10.87 -2.87
C GLN A 68 -15.69 12.17 -3.33
N HIS A 69 -16.44 13.09 -3.91
CA HIS A 69 -15.95 14.42 -4.31
C HIS A 69 -15.44 15.22 -3.11
N ASP A 70 -16.21 15.28 -2.03
CA ASP A 70 -15.82 15.98 -0.79
C ASP A 70 -14.57 15.37 -0.17
N ARG A 71 -14.47 14.04 -0.18
CA ARG A 71 -13.27 13.33 0.27
C ARG A 71 -12.04 13.71 -0.57
N LEU A 72 -12.16 13.72 -1.88
CA LEU A 72 -11.06 14.09 -2.77
C LEU A 72 -10.63 15.55 -2.57
N ASN A 73 -11.57 16.46 -2.35
CA ASN A 73 -11.26 17.86 -2.06
C ASN A 73 -10.54 18.01 -0.71
N SER A 74 -10.98 17.29 0.32
CA SER A 74 -10.30 17.25 1.62
C SER A 74 -8.87 16.73 1.51
N ILE A 75 -8.65 15.66 0.72
CA ILE A 75 -7.31 15.13 0.45
C ILE A 75 -6.45 16.15 -0.29
N LYS A 76 -7.00 16.80 -1.32
CA LYS A 76 -6.28 17.84 -2.08
C LYS A 76 -5.83 18.98 -1.18
N MET A 77 -6.70 19.47 -0.29
CA MET A 77 -6.34 20.54 0.65
C MET A 77 -5.20 20.12 1.59
N LYS A 78 -5.29 18.93 2.19
CA LYS A 78 -4.22 18.39 3.03
C LYS A 78 -2.90 18.22 2.28
N LEU A 79 -2.95 17.70 1.06
CA LEU A 79 -1.77 17.57 0.21
C LEU A 79 -1.16 18.91 -0.13
N SER A 80 -1.97 19.91 -0.52
CA SER A 80 -1.49 21.25 -0.84
C SER A 80 -0.78 21.92 0.33
N SER A 81 -1.22 21.67 1.56
CA SER A 81 -0.56 22.22 2.75
C SER A 81 0.75 21.53 3.11
N SER A 82 0.96 20.29 2.68
CA SER A 82 2.13 19.47 3.04
C SER A 82 3.19 19.32 1.95
N ILE A 83 2.89 19.69 0.71
CA ILE A 83 3.80 19.55 -0.46
C ILE A 83 4.86 20.68 -0.52
N HIS A 84 5.11 21.41 0.54
CA HIS A 84 6.09 22.49 0.53
C HIS A 84 7.49 22.00 0.93
N ARG A 85 8.49 22.75 0.50
CA ARG A 85 9.86 22.55 0.97
C ARG A 85 9.91 22.66 2.49
N HIS A 86 10.48 21.65 3.13
CA HIS A 86 10.64 21.65 4.58
C HIS A 86 12.04 22.19 4.94
N PRO A 87 12.17 23.08 5.93
CA PRO A 87 13.46 23.71 6.23
C PRO A 87 14.52 22.71 6.73
N LEU A 88 14.12 21.62 7.35
CA LEU A 88 15.02 20.61 7.94
C LEU A 88 15.18 19.34 7.10
N LEU A 89 14.42 19.18 6.02
CA LEU A 89 14.46 17.97 5.20
C LEU A 89 15.00 18.26 3.81
N GLY A 90 15.86 17.39 3.31
CA GLY A 90 16.26 17.37 1.92
C GLY A 90 15.09 16.99 1.01
N GLY A 91 15.10 17.52 -0.22
CA GLY A 91 14.03 17.31 -1.20
C GLY A 91 12.98 18.44 -1.20
N GLU A 92 12.50 18.76 -2.41
CA GLU A 92 11.58 19.89 -2.60
C GLU A 92 10.14 19.54 -2.26
N LYS A 93 9.74 18.28 -2.45
CA LYS A 93 8.36 17.81 -2.33
C LYS A 93 8.27 16.54 -1.49
N THR A 94 7.18 16.43 -0.77
CA THR A 94 6.79 15.17 -0.12
C THR A 94 6.11 14.25 -1.12
N VAL A 95 6.33 12.95 -0.95
CA VAL A 95 5.59 11.87 -1.61
C VAL A 95 5.03 10.98 -0.52
N TYR A 96 3.78 10.59 -0.64
CA TYR A 96 3.12 9.70 0.30
C TYR A 96 2.98 8.29 -0.29
N GLY A 97 3.42 7.30 0.45
CA GLY A 97 3.37 5.90 0.06
C GLY A 97 2.68 5.02 1.11
N ILE A 98 2.12 3.90 0.66
CA ILE A 98 1.43 2.94 1.54
C ILE A 98 2.40 1.92 2.11
N MET A 99 3.41 1.53 1.32
CA MET A 99 4.32 0.42 1.60
C MET A 99 5.76 0.80 2.03
N PRO A 100 6.17 2.08 2.02
CA PRO A 100 7.52 2.39 2.52
C PRO A 100 7.61 2.15 4.02
N ASP A 101 8.77 2.40 4.55
CA ASP A 101 9.18 2.32 5.95
C ASP A 101 8.02 2.23 6.99
N TRP A 102 8.07 1.23 7.89
CA TRP A 102 6.99 0.95 8.84
C TRP A 102 5.61 0.70 8.19
N ASN A 103 5.61 0.00 7.08
CA ASN A 103 4.50 -0.32 6.22
C ASN A 103 3.12 -0.42 6.93
N PRO A 104 2.34 0.65 6.99
CA PRO A 104 1.07 0.63 7.72
C PRO A 104 0.04 -0.28 7.06
N ALA A 105 0.12 -0.52 5.75
CA ALA A 105 -0.79 -1.40 5.05
C ALA A 105 -0.62 -2.86 5.47
N GLU A 106 0.61 -3.28 5.75
CA GLU A 106 0.93 -4.63 6.22
C GLU A 106 0.59 -4.80 7.71
N ILE A 107 0.95 -3.82 8.53
CA ILE A 107 0.82 -3.91 9.99
C ILE A 107 -0.62 -3.65 10.44
N LEU A 108 -1.28 -2.64 9.88
CA LEU A 108 -2.63 -2.22 10.28
C LEU A 108 -3.72 -2.67 9.30
N GLY A 109 -3.33 -3.01 8.06
CA GLY A 109 -4.24 -3.19 6.94
C GLY A 109 -4.53 -1.90 6.18
N ILE A 110 -5.10 -2.04 4.98
CA ILE A 110 -5.35 -0.91 4.06
C ILE A 110 -6.38 0.08 4.61
N ARG A 111 -7.33 -0.38 5.42
CA ARG A 111 -8.38 0.44 6.03
C ARG A 111 -8.52 0.12 7.51
N PRO A 112 -7.55 0.53 8.33
CA PRO A 112 -7.58 0.26 9.76
C PRO A 112 -8.70 1.05 10.45
N LYS A 113 -9.11 0.57 11.61
CA LYS A 113 -10.03 1.31 12.47
C LYS A 113 -9.31 2.49 13.12
N PRO A 114 -10.01 3.59 13.48
CA PRO A 114 -9.39 4.78 14.08
C PRO A 114 -8.54 4.48 15.32
N LEU A 115 -8.98 3.58 16.19
CA LEU A 115 -8.20 3.18 17.37
C LEU A 115 -6.87 2.52 16.98
N ALA A 116 -6.84 1.66 15.97
CA ALA A 116 -5.61 1.04 15.51
C ALA A 116 -4.63 2.09 14.94
N ILE A 117 -5.13 3.07 14.18
CA ILE A 117 -4.33 4.19 13.68
C ILE A 117 -3.74 5.00 14.84
N SER A 118 -4.56 5.36 15.84
CA SER A 118 -4.08 6.18 16.96
C SER A 118 -3.03 5.47 17.81
N LEU A 119 -3.21 4.18 18.07
CA LEU A 119 -2.22 3.38 18.78
C LEU A 119 -0.92 3.24 17.98
N TYR A 120 -0.99 3.02 16.68
CA TYR A 120 0.19 2.91 15.84
C TYR A 120 0.97 4.22 15.75
N ARG A 121 0.28 5.33 15.71
CA ARG A 121 0.89 6.66 15.79
C ARG A 121 1.64 6.85 17.09
N GLU A 122 0.97 6.64 18.20
CA GLU A 122 1.53 6.82 19.54
C GLU A 122 2.72 5.90 19.79
N LEU A 123 2.57 4.61 19.49
CA LEU A 123 3.57 3.61 19.81
C LEU A 123 4.75 3.59 18.83
N ILE A 124 4.61 4.12 17.61
CA ILE A 124 5.63 4.00 16.57
C ILE A 124 5.86 5.32 15.84
N THR A 125 4.88 5.80 15.04
CA THR A 125 5.17 6.72 13.94
C THR A 125 5.23 8.19 14.30
N ASP A 126 4.75 8.61 15.46
CA ASP A 126 4.83 10.02 15.87
C ASP A 126 6.16 10.36 16.56
N THR A 127 6.75 9.41 17.33
CA THR A 127 7.96 9.71 18.10
C THR A 127 9.00 8.59 18.09
N ILE A 128 8.60 7.36 18.43
CA ILE A 128 9.53 6.25 18.75
C ILE A 128 10.40 5.87 17.56
N TRP A 129 9.88 5.86 16.35
CA TRP A 129 10.62 5.57 15.12
C TRP A 129 11.81 6.54 14.93
N ALA A 130 11.61 7.83 15.19
CA ALA A 130 12.63 8.86 15.03
C ALA A 130 13.69 8.79 16.13
N GLU A 131 13.29 8.47 17.35
CA GLU A 131 14.21 8.23 18.46
C GLU A 131 15.11 7.04 18.19
N GLN A 132 14.56 5.94 17.67
CA GLN A 132 15.32 4.78 17.26
C GLN A 132 16.39 5.15 16.23
N ARG A 133 16.02 5.86 15.18
CA ARG A 133 16.94 6.31 14.13
C ARG A 133 18.06 7.19 14.69
N HIS A 134 17.69 8.17 15.50
CA HIS A 134 18.66 9.05 16.15
C HIS A 134 19.68 8.28 17.01
N ARG A 135 19.23 7.29 17.77
CA ARG A 135 20.13 6.44 18.57
C ARG A 135 21.10 5.59 17.76
N TYR A 136 20.75 5.28 16.53
CA TYR A 136 21.64 4.60 15.57
C TYR A 136 22.59 5.53 14.81
N GLY A 137 22.61 6.84 15.14
CA GLY A 137 23.49 7.82 14.51
C GLY A 137 23.00 8.39 13.20
N TYR A 138 21.69 8.31 12.94
CA TYR A 138 21.07 8.97 11.80
C TYR A 138 20.62 10.39 12.13
N ARG A 139 20.29 11.14 11.07
CA ARG A 139 19.82 12.52 11.16
C ARG A 139 18.65 12.65 12.15
N ASP A 140 18.69 13.72 12.94
CA ASP A 140 17.63 14.01 13.90
C ASP A 140 16.35 14.49 13.16
N VAL A 141 15.35 13.63 13.16
CA VAL A 141 14.01 13.89 12.60
C VAL A 141 12.92 13.80 13.68
N ARG A 142 13.31 13.83 14.95
CA ARG A 142 12.39 13.80 16.09
C ARG A 142 11.44 15.00 16.04
N GLY A 143 10.19 14.78 16.43
CA GLY A 143 9.12 15.76 16.36
C GLY A 143 8.41 15.84 15.01
N LEU A 144 8.84 15.05 14.02
CA LEU A 144 8.18 14.95 12.73
C LEU A 144 7.43 13.60 12.64
N PRO A 145 6.10 13.60 12.48
CA PRO A 145 5.34 12.37 12.36
C PRO A 145 5.60 11.70 11.01
N LEU A 146 5.96 10.42 11.02
CA LEU A 146 6.24 9.66 9.82
C LEU A 146 4.96 9.33 9.03
N MET A 147 3.87 9.02 9.74
CA MET A 147 2.62 8.60 9.15
C MET A 147 1.58 9.73 9.13
N HIS A 148 0.94 9.90 8.00
CA HIS A 148 -0.17 10.81 7.78
C HIS A 148 -1.43 10.05 7.43
N GLU A 149 -2.59 10.61 7.78
CA GLU A 149 -3.89 10.01 7.50
C GLU A 149 -4.65 10.85 6.48
N PHE A 150 -5.12 10.19 5.42
CA PHE A 150 -6.01 10.78 4.42
C PHE A 150 -7.34 10.02 4.41
N CYS A 151 -8.35 10.59 5.06
CA CYS A 151 -9.69 10.02 5.17
C CYS A 151 -9.71 8.57 5.70
N GLY A 152 -8.98 8.29 6.77
CA GLY A 152 -8.90 6.97 7.40
C GLY A 152 -7.92 6.01 6.71
N LEU A 153 -7.15 6.49 5.73
CA LEU A 153 -6.12 5.70 5.07
C LEU A 153 -4.74 6.18 5.54
N PRO A 154 -3.91 5.30 6.10
CA PRO A 154 -2.56 5.64 6.55
C PRO A 154 -1.57 5.67 5.39
N TYR A 155 -0.73 6.68 5.37
CA TYR A 155 0.35 6.87 4.40
C TYR A 155 1.63 7.32 5.10
N ILE A 156 2.76 6.86 4.61
CA ILE A 156 4.09 7.26 5.07
C ILE A 156 4.59 8.44 4.24
N ASP A 157 5.17 9.45 4.91
CA ASP A 157 5.94 10.50 4.26
C ASP A 157 7.29 9.92 3.80
N VAL A 158 7.40 9.66 2.48
CA VAL A 158 8.57 9.04 1.88
C VAL A 158 9.80 9.96 1.98
N ARG A 159 9.62 11.28 1.84
CA ARG A 159 10.71 12.25 2.01
C ARG A 159 11.28 12.18 3.42
N LEU A 160 10.41 12.16 4.43
CA LEU A 160 10.83 12.07 5.83
C LEU A 160 11.52 10.74 6.11
N SER A 161 10.96 9.64 5.61
CA SER A 161 11.58 8.32 5.72
C SER A 161 13.00 8.32 5.16
N PHE A 162 13.20 8.78 3.92
CA PHE A 162 14.55 8.86 3.32
C PHE A 162 15.50 9.76 4.11
N ASN A 163 15.05 10.91 4.58
CA ASN A 163 15.87 11.81 5.38
C ASN A 163 16.32 11.16 6.70
N SER A 164 15.53 10.26 7.27
CA SER A 164 15.84 9.58 8.51
C SER A 164 16.96 8.54 8.39
N PHE A 165 17.37 8.19 7.17
CA PHE A 165 18.50 7.28 6.92
C PHE A 165 19.81 8.01 6.57
N ILE A 166 19.81 9.32 6.53
CA ILE A 166 21.03 10.09 6.32
C ILE A 166 21.84 10.05 7.62
N PRO A 167 23.12 9.68 7.60
CA PRO A 167 23.99 9.77 8.78
C PRO A 167 24.00 11.18 9.37
N ALA A 168 24.08 11.27 10.70
CA ALA A 168 23.99 12.55 11.40
C ALA A 168 25.20 13.47 11.18
N ASP A 169 26.35 12.91 10.79
CA ASP A 169 27.62 13.59 10.50
C ASP A 169 27.73 14.10 9.06
N ILE A 170 26.76 13.80 8.22
CA ILE A 170 26.70 14.31 6.85
C ILE A 170 25.72 15.51 6.83
N GLY A 171 26.29 16.69 6.64
CA GLY A 171 25.58 17.97 6.56
C GLY A 171 24.86 18.18 5.22
#